data_319c9e1598838dc80e3f4d267c95d135
#
_entry.id   319c9e1598838dc80e3f4d267c95d135
#
_cell.length_a   1.000
_cell.length_b   1.000
_cell.length_c   1.000
_cell.angle_alpha   90.00
_cell.angle_beta   90.00
_cell.angle_gamma   90.00
#
_symmetry.space_group_name_H-M   'P 1'
#
loop_
_entity.id
_entity.type
_entity.pdbx_description
1 polymer ?
#
loop_
_entity_poly.entity_id
_entity_poly.type
_entity_poly.pdbx_seq_one_letter_code
_entity_poly.pdbx_strand_id
1 'polypeptide(L)'
;MREKNRLAIEKAIAELDFTVNEFARSLKTSKSKTIGVLIPELSNVFITSVITVLEDILRQNGYGIIVCDSRTDEERQKDAIEFLLSKMVDGIVMMPVGYDSKCLKPALDKKLPVVLVDRTIPSLENQVGEVMVDSRGIARECTLCFLERGHRKIGMIAGPREISTSLGRLSG
;
A
#
# COMPACT_ATOMS: atom_id res chain seq x y z
N MET A 1 34.01 -13.47 -10.30
CA MET A 1 33.83 -14.68 -11.13
C MET A 1 34.59 -14.46 -12.43
N ARG A 2 35.36 -15.47 -12.95
CA ARG A 2 36.08 -15.32 -14.22
C ARG A 2 35.10 -15.27 -15.38
N GLU A 3 35.34 -14.40 -16.36
CA GLU A 3 34.42 -14.13 -17.50
C GLU A 3 34.05 -15.40 -18.28
N LYS A 4 35.02 -16.30 -18.49
CA LYS A 4 34.78 -17.61 -19.10
C LYS A 4 33.75 -18.47 -18.37
N ASN A 5 33.72 -18.41 -17.03
CA ASN A 5 32.76 -19.18 -16.24
C ASN A 5 31.35 -18.54 -16.31
N ARG A 6 31.28 -17.20 -16.40
CA ARG A 6 29.99 -16.48 -16.57
C ARG A 6 29.33 -16.87 -17.90
N LEU A 7 30.07 -16.81 -19.00
CA LEU A 7 29.57 -17.18 -20.33
C LEU A 7 29.13 -18.65 -20.40
N ALA A 8 29.86 -19.57 -19.76
CA ALA A 8 29.47 -20.97 -19.71
C ALA A 8 28.18 -21.21 -18.91
N ILE A 9 27.99 -20.47 -17.81
CA ILE A 9 26.75 -20.53 -17.00
C ILE A 9 25.57 -19.92 -17.77
N GLU A 10 25.75 -18.77 -18.41
CA GLU A 10 24.71 -18.12 -19.22
C GLU A 10 24.26 -19.02 -20.38
N LYS A 11 25.20 -19.71 -21.02
CA LYS A 11 24.89 -20.68 -22.07
C LYS A 11 24.11 -21.88 -21.54
N ALA A 12 24.52 -22.45 -20.41
CA ALA A 12 23.83 -23.57 -19.77
C ALA A 12 22.41 -23.17 -19.31
N ILE A 13 22.21 -21.95 -18.79
CA ILE A 13 20.90 -21.41 -18.43
C ILE A 13 19.99 -21.37 -19.65
N ALA A 14 20.50 -20.88 -20.80
CA ALA A 14 19.73 -20.79 -22.03
C ALA A 14 19.42 -22.17 -22.63
N GLU A 15 20.37 -23.11 -22.59
CA GLU A 15 20.19 -24.47 -23.13
C GLU A 15 19.22 -25.32 -22.31
N LEU A 16 19.16 -25.08 -20.98
CA LEU A 16 18.30 -25.83 -20.05
C LEU A 16 16.96 -25.16 -19.76
N ASP A 17 16.67 -24.03 -20.40
CA ASP A 17 15.51 -23.19 -20.10
C ASP A 17 15.32 -22.95 -18.59
N PHE A 18 16.47 -22.74 -17.91
CA PHE A 18 16.48 -22.68 -16.45
C PHE A 18 15.92 -21.34 -15.96
N THR A 19 14.76 -21.41 -15.32
CA THR A 19 14.19 -20.28 -14.58
C THR A 19 14.64 -20.32 -13.12
N VAL A 20 15.15 -19.19 -12.65
CA VAL A 20 15.56 -19.06 -11.24
C VAL A 20 14.34 -19.24 -10.35
N ASN A 21 14.40 -20.19 -9.42
CA ASN A 21 13.39 -20.32 -8.41
C ASN A 21 13.52 -19.15 -7.41
N GLU A 22 12.65 -18.15 -7.56
CA GLU A 22 12.65 -16.95 -6.74
C GLU A 22 12.44 -17.26 -5.25
N PHE A 23 11.70 -18.32 -4.89
CA PHE A 23 11.54 -18.76 -3.50
C PHE A 23 12.87 -19.25 -2.91
N ALA A 24 13.62 -20.07 -3.67
CA ALA A 24 14.93 -20.53 -3.22
C ALA A 24 15.93 -19.37 -3.09
N ARG A 25 15.83 -18.37 -3.96
CA ARG A 25 16.63 -17.14 -3.89
C ARG A 25 16.26 -16.30 -2.70
N SER A 26 14.95 -16.14 -2.42
CA SER A 26 14.47 -15.35 -1.28
C SER A 26 14.90 -15.90 0.06
N LEU A 27 14.94 -17.23 0.23
CA LEU A 27 15.47 -17.89 1.43
C LEU A 27 16.95 -17.56 1.67
N LYS A 28 17.74 -17.45 0.61
CA LYS A 28 19.17 -17.11 0.70
C LYS A 28 19.43 -15.63 0.93
N THR A 29 18.60 -14.76 0.37
CA THR A 29 18.80 -13.29 0.39
C THR A 29 17.96 -12.60 1.44
N SER A 30 17.02 -13.29 2.07
CA SER A 30 15.96 -12.73 2.94
C SER A 30 15.15 -11.63 2.26
N LYS A 31 15.04 -11.68 0.92
CA LYS A 31 14.28 -10.72 0.11
C LYS A 31 13.44 -11.45 -0.93
N SER A 32 12.13 -11.24 -0.89
CA SER A 32 11.19 -11.84 -1.84
C SER A 32 11.02 -11.01 -3.12
N LYS A 33 11.51 -9.77 -3.13
CA LYS A 33 11.23 -8.81 -4.20
C LYS A 33 9.74 -8.60 -4.46
N THR A 34 8.95 -8.68 -3.40
CA THR A 34 7.49 -8.57 -3.45
C THR A 34 7.03 -7.58 -2.39
N ILE A 35 6.13 -6.67 -2.78
CA ILE A 35 5.45 -5.73 -1.88
C ILE A 35 3.99 -6.16 -1.73
N GLY A 36 3.52 -6.21 -0.48
CA GLY A 36 2.10 -6.39 -0.19
C GLY A 36 1.36 -5.07 -0.35
N VAL A 37 0.23 -5.08 -1.07
CA VAL A 37 -0.64 -3.91 -1.24
C VAL A 37 -2.01 -4.26 -0.70
N LEU A 38 -2.41 -3.63 0.40
CA LEU A 38 -3.69 -3.88 1.06
C LEU A 38 -4.61 -2.68 0.89
N ILE A 39 -5.77 -2.92 0.32
CA ILE A 39 -6.74 -1.89 -0.06
C ILE A 39 -8.13 -2.19 0.49
N PRO A 40 -8.96 -1.15 0.72
CA PRO A 40 -10.32 -1.35 1.20
C PRO A 40 -11.30 -1.81 0.13
N GLU A 41 -11.03 -1.56 -1.17
CA GLU A 41 -11.97 -1.88 -2.24
C GLU A 41 -11.32 -1.79 -3.63
N LEU A 42 -11.40 -2.86 -4.40
CA LEU A 42 -10.88 -2.92 -5.78
C LEU A 42 -11.73 -2.15 -6.80
N SER A 43 -13.02 -1.94 -6.52
CA SER A 43 -13.93 -1.24 -7.44
C SER A 43 -13.72 0.28 -7.47
N ASN A 44 -12.96 0.83 -6.53
CA ASN A 44 -12.73 2.27 -6.42
C ASN A 44 -11.66 2.73 -7.42
N VAL A 45 -12.06 3.62 -8.36
CA VAL A 45 -11.19 4.14 -9.43
C VAL A 45 -9.96 4.88 -8.92
N PHE A 46 -10.09 5.63 -7.81
CA PHE A 46 -8.94 6.32 -7.20
C PHE A 46 -7.91 5.29 -6.70
N ILE A 47 -8.37 4.27 -5.98
CA ILE A 47 -7.51 3.22 -5.42
C ILE A 47 -6.80 2.45 -6.54
N THR A 48 -7.53 2.04 -7.57
CA THR A 48 -6.94 1.30 -8.71
C THR A 48 -5.95 2.16 -9.48
N SER A 49 -6.17 3.47 -9.61
CA SER A 49 -5.20 4.38 -10.22
C SER A 49 -3.89 4.45 -9.41
N VAL A 50 -3.97 4.51 -8.08
CA VAL A 50 -2.79 4.47 -7.20
C VAL A 50 -2.04 3.16 -7.35
N ILE A 51 -2.76 2.02 -7.36
CA ILE A 51 -2.14 0.69 -7.54
C ILE A 51 -1.41 0.60 -8.88
N THR A 52 -2.01 1.09 -9.95
CA THR A 52 -1.41 1.05 -11.30
C THR A 52 -0.06 1.78 -11.31
N VAL A 53 -0.01 3.01 -10.77
CA VAL A 53 1.24 3.79 -10.71
C VAL A 53 2.26 3.11 -9.80
N LEU A 54 1.82 2.58 -8.64
CA LEU A 54 2.68 1.88 -7.70
C LEU A 54 3.29 0.63 -8.34
N GLU A 55 2.49 -0.17 -9.06
CA GLU A 55 2.95 -1.37 -9.77
C GLU A 55 4.00 -1.03 -10.82
N ASP A 56 3.75 -0.01 -11.65
CA ASP A 56 4.71 0.42 -12.67
C ASP A 56 6.07 0.80 -12.07
N ILE A 57 6.07 1.57 -10.98
CA ILE A 57 7.30 1.99 -10.28
C ILE A 57 8.01 0.78 -9.67
N LEU A 58 7.28 -0.10 -8.99
CA LEU A 58 7.85 -1.28 -8.35
C LEU A 58 8.42 -2.26 -9.37
N ARG A 59 7.73 -2.50 -10.48
CA ARG A 59 8.19 -3.36 -11.58
C ARG A 59 9.48 -2.84 -12.22
N GLN A 60 9.61 -1.53 -12.43
CA GLN A 60 10.85 -0.90 -12.92
C GLN A 60 12.03 -1.11 -11.96
N ASN A 61 11.75 -1.29 -10.67
CA ASN A 61 12.75 -1.57 -9.64
C ASN A 61 12.91 -3.07 -9.32
N GLY A 62 12.32 -3.95 -10.13
CA GLY A 62 12.41 -5.41 -9.99
C GLY A 62 11.63 -5.97 -8.82
N TYR A 63 10.53 -5.30 -8.43
CA TYR A 63 9.56 -5.78 -7.45
C TYR A 63 8.25 -6.18 -8.11
N GLY A 64 7.63 -7.27 -7.63
CA GLY A 64 6.24 -7.60 -7.89
C GLY A 64 5.33 -7.11 -6.77
N ILE A 65 4.01 -7.15 -6.98
CA ILE A 65 3.03 -6.83 -5.95
C ILE A 65 2.07 -8.00 -5.69
N ILE A 66 1.59 -8.10 -4.45
CA ILE A 66 0.45 -8.93 -4.07
C ILE A 66 -0.63 -7.98 -3.56
N VAL A 67 -1.76 -7.91 -4.26
CA VAL A 67 -2.88 -7.05 -3.88
C VAL A 67 -3.90 -7.86 -3.08
N CYS A 68 -4.26 -7.36 -1.91
CA CYS A 68 -5.31 -7.88 -1.04
C CYS A 68 -6.44 -6.85 -0.90
N ASP A 69 -7.68 -7.28 -1.07
CA ASP A 69 -8.89 -6.47 -0.90
C ASP A 69 -9.56 -6.83 0.43
N SER A 70 -9.57 -5.91 1.38
CA SER A 70 -10.21 -6.10 2.69
C SER A 70 -11.73 -5.89 2.66
N ARG A 71 -12.29 -5.35 1.57
CA ARG A 71 -13.73 -5.03 1.44
C ARG A 71 -14.24 -4.16 2.59
N THR A 72 -13.43 -3.23 3.06
CA THR A 72 -13.74 -2.33 4.17
C THR A 72 -14.08 -3.08 5.48
N ASP A 73 -13.48 -4.27 5.68
CA ASP A 73 -13.69 -5.13 6.83
C ASP A 73 -12.37 -5.29 7.62
N GLU A 74 -12.39 -5.06 8.94
CA GLU A 74 -11.19 -5.08 9.79
C GLU A 74 -10.63 -6.49 10.00
N GLU A 75 -11.48 -7.52 10.08
CA GLU A 75 -11.00 -8.90 10.20
C GLU A 75 -10.31 -9.36 8.91
N ARG A 76 -10.89 -9.04 7.76
CA ARG A 76 -10.24 -9.30 6.46
C ARG A 76 -8.95 -8.53 6.30
N GLN A 77 -8.87 -7.30 6.81
CA GLN A 77 -7.62 -6.54 6.84
C GLN A 77 -6.56 -7.29 7.63
N LYS A 78 -6.89 -7.80 8.80
CA LYS A 78 -5.99 -8.58 9.65
C LYS A 78 -5.54 -9.87 8.94
N ASP A 79 -6.48 -10.65 8.40
CA ASP A 79 -6.19 -11.89 7.67
C ASP A 79 -5.26 -11.62 6.47
N ALA A 80 -5.48 -10.52 5.75
CA ALA A 80 -4.64 -10.11 4.63
C ALA A 80 -3.21 -9.76 5.07
N ILE A 81 -3.04 -9.10 6.21
CA ILE A 81 -1.71 -8.81 6.76
C ILE A 81 -1.00 -10.12 7.13
N GLU A 82 -1.67 -11.04 7.82
CA GLU A 82 -1.11 -12.35 8.16
C GLU A 82 -0.73 -13.15 6.90
N PHE A 83 -1.59 -13.11 5.88
CA PHE A 83 -1.29 -13.71 4.58
C PHE A 83 -0.04 -13.10 3.94
N LEU A 84 0.06 -11.77 3.86
CA LEU A 84 1.22 -11.09 3.29
C LEU A 84 2.51 -11.41 4.04
N LEU A 85 2.45 -11.47 5.37
CA LEU A 85 3.58 -11.88 6.22
C LEU A 85 4.00 -13.33 5.95
N SER A 86 3.03 -14.24 5.67
CA SER A 86 3.32 -15.63 5.29
C SER A 86 4.01 -15.74 3.92
N LYS A 87 3.77 -14.77 3.04
CA LYS A 87 4.44 -14.65 1.72
C LYS A 87 5.81 -14.00 1.80
N MET A 88 6.26 -13.60 3.01
CA MET A 88 7.56 -12.95 3.24
C MET A 88 7.75 -11.71 2.38
N VAL A 89 6.71 -10.88 2.24
CA VAL A 89 6.83 -9.61 1.49
C VAL A 89 7.91 -8.71 2.11
N ASP A 90 8.57 -7.91 1.29
CA ASP A 90 9.66 -7.01 1.70
C ASP A 90 9.13 -5.69 2.30
N GLY A 91 7.84 -5.43 2.18
CA GLY A 91 7.14 -4.28 2.74
C GLY A 91 5.64 -4.33 2.48
N ILE A 92 4.89 -3.49 3.16
CA ILE A 92 3.44 -3.36 3.01
C ILE A 92 3.08 -1.91 2.69
N VAL A 93 2.31 -1.71 1.64
CA VAL A 93 1.60 -0.46 1.35
C VAL A 93 0.13 -0.70 1.62
N MET A 94 -0.52 0.13 2.45
CA MET A 94 -1.91 -0.10 2.77
C MET A 94 -2.73 1.19 2.87
N MET A 95 -4.01 1.06 2.53
CA MET A 95 -5.06 2.02 2.86
C MET A 95 -5.90 1.41 3.98
N PRO A 96 -5.71 1.84 5.25
CA PRO A 96 -6.32 1.15 6.39
C PRO A 96 -7.83 1.29 6.43
N VAL A 97 -8.47 0.26 6.99
CA VAL A 97 -9.86 0.29 7.43
C VAL A 97 -9.87 0.62 8.91
N GLY A 98 -10.51 1.72 9.30
CA GLY A 98 -10.55 2.17 10.69
C GLY A 98 -9.21 2.62 11.26
N TYR A 99 -9.10 2.65 12.58
CA TYR A 99 -7.94 3.16 13.33
C TYR A 99 -7.21 2.09 14.17
N ASP A 100 -7.63 0.82 14.09
CA ASP A 100 -6.96 -0.23 14.85
C ASP A 100 -5.59 -0.59 14.28
N SER A 101 -4.55 -0.30 15.05
CA SER A 101 -3.16 -0.60 14.69
C SER A 101 -2.71 -2.00 15.08
N LYS A 102 -3.51 -2.75 15.86
CA LYS A 102 -3.09 -4.06 16.40
C LYS A 102 -2.77 -5.06 15.31
N CYS A 103 -3.50 -5.01 14.19
CA CYS A 103 -3.26 -5.87 13.04
C CYS A 103 -1.85 -5.70 12.43
N LEU A 104 -1.24 -4.50 12.56
CA LEU A 104 0.11 -4.21 12.06
C LEU A 104 1.23 -4.60 13.03
N LYS A 105 0.91 -4.88 14.30
CA LYS A 105 1.93 -5.22 15.30
C LYS A 105 2.88 -6.34 14.85
N PRO A 106 2.43 -7.46 14.26
CA PRO A 106 3.35 -8.51 13.79
C PRO A 106 4.32 -8.05 12.69
N ALA A 107 3.91 -7.10 11.84
CA ALA A 107 4.77 -6.52 10.82
C ALA A 107 5.81 -5.58 11.45
N LEU A 108 5.38 -4.71 12.37
CA LEU A 108 6.24 -3.74 13.05
C LEU A 108 7.27 -4.44 13.95
N ASP A 109 6.88 -5.48 14.68
CA ASP A 109 7.78 -6.28 15.51
C ASP A 109 8.91 -6.93 14.67
N LYS A 110 8.62 -7.28 13.41
CA LYS A 110 9.60 -7.77 12.43
C LYS A 110 10.38 -6.65 11.75
N LYS A 111 10.12 -5.38 12.08
CA LYS A 111 10.69 -4.19 11.41
C LYS A 111 10.42 -4.18 9.90
N LEU A 112 9.31 -4.77 9.47
CA LEU A 112 8.88 -4.73 8.08
C LEU A 112 8.46 -3.29 7.74
N PRO A 113 8.97 -2.69 6.65
CA PRO A 113 8.53 -1.36 6.22
C PRO A 113 7.03 -1.34 5.92
N VAL A 114 6.32 -0.39 6.50
CA VAL A 114 4.90 -0.16 6.26
C VAL A 114 4.69 1.28 5.82
N VAL A 115 3.89 1.48 4.77
CA VAL A 115 3.48 2.80 4.28
C VAL A 115 1.95 2.86 4.25
N LEU A 116 1.39 3.83 4.94
CA LEU A 116 -0.04 4.16 4.87
C LEU A 116 -0.28 5.15 3.72
N VAL A 117 -1.33 4.93 2.94
CA VAL A 117 -1.72 5.80 1.83
C VAL A 117 -3.15 6.28 2.03
N ASP A 118 -3.41 7.56 1.76
CA ASP A 118 -4.73 8.21 1.85
C ASP A 118 -5.33 8.29 3.26
N ARG A 119 -5.08 7.30 4.11
CA ARG A 119 -5.66 7.21 5.47
C ARG A 119 -4.58 6.99 6.49
N THR A 120 -4.74 7.59 7.67
CA THR A 120 -3.79 7.46 8.79
C THR A 120 -4.35 6.61 9.92
N ILE A 121 -3.44 6.05 10.70
CA ILE A 121 -3.73 5.41 11.99
C ILE A 121 -2.97 6.23 13.05
N PRO A 122 -3.63 7.10 13.83
CA PRO A 122 -2.95 8.05 14.71
C PRO A 122 -1.96 7.42 15.70
N SER A 123 -2.25 6.20 16.17
CA SER A 123 -1.34 5.48 17.09
C SER A 123 -0.03 5.00 16.45
N LEU A 124 0.11 5.12 15.13
CA LEU A 124 1.31 4.74 14.37
C LEU A 124 2.10 5.94 13.84
N GLU A 125 1.74 7.15 14.22
CA GLU A 125 2.47 8.36 13.85
C GLU A 125 3.96 8.21 14.16
N ASN A 126 4.82 8.55 13.20
CA ASN A 126 6.28 8.37 13.24
C ASN A 126 6.80 6.92 13.32
N GLN A 127 5.95 5.90 13.29
CA GLN A 127 6.37 4.49 13.26
C GLN A 127 6.31 3.89 11.85
N VAL A 128 5.53 4.49 10.96
CA VAL A 128 5.31 4.06 9.56
C VAL A 128 5.49 5.23 8.60
N GLY A 129 5.69 4.93 7.33
CA GLY A 129 5.63 5.95 6.28
C GLY A 129 4.18 6.36 6.01
N GLU A 130 3.94 7.63 5.69
CA GLU A 130 2.60 8.12 5.35
C GLU A 130 2.63 8.95 4.05
N VAL A 131 1.69 8.68 3.15
CA VAL A 131 1.46 9.45 1.93
C VAL A 131 0.01 9.88 1.91
N MET A 132 -0.23 11.15 2.21
CA MET A 132 -1.57 11.69 2.45
C MET A 132 -1.95 12.77 1.44
N VAL A 133 -3.25 12.89 1.19
CA VAL A 133 -3.84 14.03 0.50
C VAL A 133 -4.34 15.03 1.55
N ASP A 134 -4.13 16.32 1.32
CA ASP A 134 -4.69 17.36 2.19
C ASP A 134 -6.21 17.48 2.02
N SER A 135 -6.90 16.49 2.55
CA SER A 135 -8.36 16.41 2.48
C SER A 135 -9.05 17.60 3.15
N ARG A 136 -8.43 18.17 4.19
CA ARG A 136 -8.96 19.35 4.90
C ARG A 136 -8.84 20.59 4.04
N GLY A 137 -7.66 20.87 3.51
CA GLY A 137 -7.41 22.03 2.65
C GLY A 137 -8.29 22.00 1.41
N ILE A 138 -8.41 20.85 0.74
CA ILE A 138 -9.27 20.69 -0.44
C ILE A 138 -10.74 20.98 -0.10
N ALA A 139 -11.27 20.44 1.00
CA ALA A 139 -12.67 20.67 1.39
C ALA A 139 -12.92 22.16 1.71
N ARG A 140 -11.96 22.81 2.39
CA ARG A 140 -12.00 24.24 2.65
C ARG A 140 -12.05 25.05 1.36
N GLU A 141 -11.16 24.78 0.42
CA GLU A 141 -11.11 25.48 -0.88
C GLU A 141 -12.43 25.29 -1.67
N CYS A 142 -12.99 24.07 -1.69
CA CYS A 142 -14.28 23.81 -2.30
C CYS A 142 -15.39 24.65 -1.63
N THR A 143 -15.41 24.71 -0.31
CA THR A 143 -16.41 25.50 0.44
C THR A 143 -16.29 26.98 0.17
N LEU A 144 -15.07 27.52 0.18
CA LEU A 144 -14.81 28.92 -0.16
C LEU A 144 -15.29 29.26 -1.58
N CYS A 145 -15.05 28.39 -2.53
CA CYS A 145 -15.51 28.56 -3.91
C CYS A 145 -17.04 28.71 -4.01
N PHE A 146 -17.83 28.00 -3.19
CA PHE A 146 -19.27 28.21 -3.12
C PHE A 146 -19.64 29.55 -2.46
N LEU A 147 -18.97 29.91 -1.37
CA LEU A 147 -19.22 31.16 -0.64
C LEU A 147 -18.93 32.39 -1.50
N GLU A 148 -17.84 32.38 -2.26
CA GLU A 148 -17.46 33.45 -3.20
C GLU A 148 -18.50 33.63 -4.32
N ARG A 149 -19.15 32.54 -4.74
CA ARG A 149 -20.27 32.58 -5.70
C ARG A 149 -21.63 32.96 -5.09
N GLY A 150 -21.64 33.36 -3.83
CA GLY A 150 -22.84 33.84 -3.14
C GLY A 150 -23.73 32.76 -2.50
N HIS A 151 -23.31 31.47 -2.58
CA HIS A 151 -24.08 30.41 -1.89
C HIS A 151 -23.96 30.56 -0.38
N ARG A 152 -25.08 30.40 0.34
CA ARG A 152 -25.13 30.49 1.80
C ARG A 152 -25.75 29.25 2.46
N LYS A 153 -26.30 28.35 1.67
CA LYS A 153 -26.85 27.08 2.13
C LYS A 153 -26.08 25.99 1.39
N ILE A 154 -25.16 25.38 2.08
CA ILE A 154 -24.26 24.37 1.52
C ILE A 154 -24.49 23.06 2.27
N GLY A 155 -24.80 21.99 1.55
CA GLY A 155 -24.92 20.65 2.10
C GLY A 155 -23.68 19.83 1.78
N MET A 156 -23.29 18.95 2.71
CA MET A 156 -22.18 18.03 2.52
C MET A 156 -22.65 16.59 2.77
N ILE A 157 -22.32 15.67 1.86
CA ILE A 157 -22.45 14.23 2.08
C ILE A 157 -21.13 13.76 2.67
N ALA A 158 -21.10 13.56 3.99
CA ALA A 158 -19.92 13.09 4.71
C ALA A 158 -19.79 11.58 4.60
N GLY A 159 -18.53 11.10 4.59
CA GLY A 159 -18.20 9.68 4.76
C GLY A 159 -18.23 9.25 6.24
N PRO A 160 -17.93 7.96 6.52
CA PRO A 160 -17.84 7.42 7.87
C PRO A 160 -16.82 8.19 8.73
N ARG A 161 -17.14 8.37 10.03
CA ARG A 161 -16.26 9.11 10.97
C ARG A 161 -15.00 8.34 11.35
N GLU A 162 -15.02 7.04 11.13
CA GLU A 162 -13.91 6.12 11.38
C GLU A 162 -12.81 6.20 10.30
N ILE A 163 -12.99 7.08 9.31
CA ILE A 163 -12.04 7.28 8.22
C ILE A 163 -11.42 8.68 8.33
N SER A 164 -10.10 8.76 8.44
CA SER A 164 -9.35 10.01 8.64
C SER A 164 -9.62 11.06 7.56
N THR A 165 -9.72 10.66 6.29
CA THR A 165 -10.05 11.58 5.18
C THR A 165 -11.46 12.13 5.26
N SER A 166 -12.42 11.36 5.77
CA SER A 166 -13.79 11.85 6.01
C SER A 166 -13.82 12.94 7.09
N LEU A 167 -13.12 12.73 8.20
CA LEU A 167 -12.97 13.74 9.25
C LEU A 167 -12.22 14.97 8.75
N GLY A 168 -11.15 14.78 7.97
CA GLY A 168 -10.42 15.86 7.34
C GLY A 168 -11.33 16.75 6.51
N ARG A 169 -12.11 16.16 5.60
CA ARG A 169 -13.07 16.89 4.74
C ARG A 169 -14.17 17.60 5.54
N LEU A 170 -14.66 17.01 6.64
CA LEU A 170 -15.69 17.60 7.47
C LEU A 170 -15.18 18.80 8.27
N SER A 171 -13.89 18.83 8.61
CA SER A 171 -13.24 19.89 9.39
C SER A 171 -12.67 21.05 8.55
N GLY A 172 -12.66 20.90 7.23
CA GLY A 172 -12.20 21.94 6.28
C GLY A 172 -13.30 22.88 5.90
#